data_513ae2b616b937786e4f520973cb8b07
#
_entry.id   513ae2b616b937786e4f520973cb8b07
#
_cell.length_a   1.000
_cell.length_b   1.000
_cell.length_c   1.000
_cell.angle_alpha   90.00
_cell.angle_beta   90.00
_cell.angle_gamma   90.00
#
_symmetry.space_group_name_H-M   'P 1'
#
loop_
_entity.id
_entity.type
_entity.pdbx_description
1 polymer ?
#
loop_
_entity_poly.entity_id
_entity_poly.type
_entity_poly.pdbx_seq_one_letter_code
_entity_poly.pdbx_strand_id
1 'polypeptide(L)'
;MLIKKIQQVPAKPVQMEGAENVSVRVIFGPDDGAATFAMRVFELLAAGQTPYHTHPFEHEVLILSGQISLTTEQGPVALTPGDAVLVGANEKHQFKNLSAAQPASFLCLVPVEYQK
;
A
#
# COMPACT_ATOMS: atom_id res chain seq x y z
N MET A 1 4.14 24.63 -4.13
CA MET A 1 4.18 23.33 -4.83
C MET A 1 5.33 22.52 -4.24
N LEU A 2 5.12 21.24 -3.98
CA LEU A 2 6.13 20.34 -3.40
C LEU A 2 6.37 19.18 -4.34
N ILE A 3 7.61 18.91 -4.69
CA ILE A 3 8.01 17.86 -5.64
C ILE A 3 8.98 16.93 -4.93
N LYS A 4 8.72 15.62 -4.98
CA LYS A 4 9.57 14.60 -4.38
C LYS A 4 9.85 13.48 -5.36
N LYS A 5 11.00 12.83 -5.18
CA LYS A 5 11.33 11.57 -5.85
C LYS A 5 11.08 10.44 -4.87
N ILE A 6 10.37 9.40 -5.29
CA ILE A 6 9.97 8.29 -4.42
C ILE A 6 11.18 7.69 -3.69
N GLN A 7 12.28 7.42 -4.42
CA GLN A 7 13.47 6.79 -3.84
C GLN A 7 14.19 7.65 -2.81
N GLN A 8 13.91 8.95 -2.77
CA GLN A 8 14.51 9.87 -1.81
C GLN A 8 13.68 10.03 -0.54
N VAL A 9 12.47 9.50 -0.52
CA VAL A 9 11.63 9.47 0.68
C VAL A 9 12.02 8.25 1.52
N PRO A 10 12.30 8.42 2.82
CA PRO A 10 12.71 7.29 3.65
C PRO A 10 11.63 6.20 3.72
N ALA A 11 12.06 4.95 3.59
CA ALA A 11 11.20 3.79 3.79
C ALA A 11 11.25 3.36 5.26
N LYS A 12 10.11 3.04 5.83
CA LYS A 12 10.00 2.57 7.21
C LYS A 12 9.30 1.22 7.22
N PRO A 13 9.74 0.26 8.06
CA PRO A 13 9.02 -1.00 8.22
C PRO A 13 7.60 -0.74 8.69
N VAL A 14 6.65 -1.50 8.17
CA VAL A 14 5.28 -1.49 8.68
C VAL A 14 5.23 -2.40 9.90
N GLN A 15 4.98 -1.79 11.07
CA GLN A 15 4.97 -2.49 12.36
C GLN A 15 3.54 -2.70 12.83
N MET A 16 2.83 -3.58 12.14
CA MET A 16 1.47 -3.98 12.49
C MET A 16 1.42 -5.50 12.57
N GLU A 17 0.58 -6.02 13.46
CA GLU A 17 0.36 -7.45 13.53
C GLU A 17 -0.15 -7.97 12.18
N GLY A 18 0.49 -9.02 11.68
CA GLY A 18 0.16 -9.60 10.37
C GLY A 18 0.96 -9.02 9.20
N ALA A 19 1.68 -7.90 9.40
CA ALA A 19 2.58 -7.35 8.39
C ALA A 19 3.92 -8.09 8.45
N GLU A 20 4.42 -8.49 7.28
CA GLU A 20 5.72 -9.16 7.15
C GLU A 20 6.45 -8.65 5.90
N ASN A 21 7.73 -8.34 6.05
CA ASN A 21 8.60 -7.93 4.93
C ASN A 21 7.96 -6.83 4.07
N VAL A 22 7.39 -5.84 4.70
CA VAL A 22 6.73 -4.70 4.03
C VAL A 22 7.21 -3.40 4.64
N SER A 23 7.50 -2.43 3.78
CA SER A 23 7.86 -1.08 4.18
C SER A 23 6.96 -0.06 3.49
N VAL A 24 6.91 1.15 4.04
CA VAL A 24 6.10 2.24 3.53
C VAL A 24 6.92 3.51 3.42
N ARG A 25 6.73 4.24 2.32
CA ARG A 25 7.21 5.60 2.13
C ARG A 25 5.99 6.51 2.09
N VAL A 26 5.88 7.43 3.04
CA VAL A 26 4.83 8.45 3.00
C VAL A 26 5.35 9.58 2.10
N ILE A 27 4.85 9.63 0.88
CA ILE A 27 5.31 10.61 -0.10
C ILE A 27 4.78 11.99 0.26
N PHE A 28 3.46 12.09 0.44
CA PHE A 28 2.80 13.31 0.91
C PHE A 28 1.83 12.94 2.01
N GLY A 29 1.93 13.61 3.14
CA GLY A 29 1.07 13.37 4.29
C GLY A 29 0.84 14.65 5.08
N PRO A 30 0.32 14.53 6.31
CA PRO A 30 0.04 15.71 7.15
C PRO A 30 1.26 16.60 7.38
N ASP A 31 2.43 16.01 7.54
CA ASP A 31 3.68 16.76 7.78
C ASP A 31 4.09 17.63 6.59
N ASP A 32 3.58 17.33 5.41
CA ASP A 32 3.84 18.10 4.19
C ASP A 32 2.75 19.14 3.93
N GLY A 33 1.73 19.21 4.77
CA GLY A 33 0.61 20.10 4.59
C GLY A 33 -0.45 19.56 3.62
N ALA A 34 -0.47 18.26 3.34
CA ALA A 34 -1.51 17.66 2.53
C ALA A 34 -2.87 17.85 3.22
N ALA A 35 -3.86 18.36 2.48
CA ALA A 35 -5.12 18.79 3.07
C ALA A 35 -6.23 17.73 3.00
N THR A 36 -6.22 16.87 1.99
CA THR A 36 -7.34 15.97 1.71
C THR A 36 -6.94 14.50 1.72
N PHE A 37 -5.87 14.15 1.01
CA PHE A 37 -5.42 12.75 0.97
C PHE A 37 -3.92 12.66 1.15
N ALA A 38 -3.49 11.51 1.63
CA ALA A 38 -2.08 11.15 1.74
C ALA A 38 -1.71 10.17 0.63
N MET A 39 -0.48 10.28 0.13
CA MET A 39 0.05 9.38 -0.90
C MET A 39 1.18 8.58 -0.28
N ARG A 40 1.07 7.24 -0.37
CA ARG A 40 2.06 6.33 0.18
C ARG A 40 2.48 5.34 -0.90
N VAL A 41 3.74 4.88 -0.82
CA VAL A 41 4.22 3.78 -1.64
C VAL A 41 4.65 2.66 -0.70
N PHE A 42 4.03 1.50 -0.86
CA PHE A 42 4.38 0.28 -0.13
C PHE A 42 5.30 -0.57 -0.98
N GLU A 43 6.31 -1.13 -0.36
CA GLU A 43 7.17 -2.12 -0.99
C GLU A 43 7.05 -3.44 -0.22
N LEU A 44 6.69 -4.49 -0.94
CA LEU A 44 6.61 -5.85 -0.43
C LEU A 44 7.87 -6.58 -0.88
N LEU A 45 8.74 -6.94 0.04
CA LEU A 45 9.90 -7.77 -0.27
C LEU A 45 9.42 -9.19 -0.57
N ALA A 46 10.35 -10.08 -0.94
CA ALA A 46 10.01 -11.47 -1.23
C ALA A 46 9.16 -12.06 -0.09
N ALA A 47 8.05 -12.69 -0.43
CA ALA A 47 7.07 -13.26 0.49
C ALA A 47 6.46 -12.24 1.46
N GLY A 48 6.55 -10.94 1.14
CA GLY A 48 5.98 -9.88 1.99
C GLY A 48 4.46 -9.80 1.91
N GLN A 49 3.87 -9.28 2.96
CA GLN A 49 2.42 -9.12 3.04
C GLN A 49 2.01 -7.98 3.96
N THR A 50 0.89 -7.35 3.64
CA THR A 50 0.21 -6.43 4.56
C THR A 50 -0.74 -7.22 5.47
N PRO A 51 -1.24 -6.62 6.57
CA PRO A 51 -2.23 -7.30 7.40
C PRO A 51 -3.51 -7.62 6.63
N TYR A 52 -4.16 -8.72 6.98
CA TYR A 52 -5.50 -9.03 6.50
C TYR A 52 -6.50 -8.37 7.45
N HIS A 53 -7.05 -7.22 7.05
CA HIS A 53 -7.80 -6.35 7.96
C HIS A 53 -8.88 -5.54 7.24
N THR A 54 -9.69 -4.88 8.04
CA THR A 54 -10.64 -3.86 7.60
C THR A 54 -10.32 -2.53 8.27
N HIS A 55 -10.81 -1.44 7.69
CA HIS A 55 -10.80 -0.13 8.32
C HIS A 55 -11.96 0.72 7.76
N PRO A 56 -12.39 1.77 8.49
CA PRO A 56 -13.59 2.53 8.11
C PRO A 56 -13.36 3.60 7.03
N PHE A 57 -12.30 3.47 6.24
CA PHE A 57 -11.98 4.40 5.16
C PHE A 57 -11.53 3.64 3.93
N GLU A 58 -11.62 4.27 2.77
CA GLU A 58 -11.26 3.67 1.49
C GLU A 58 -9.78 3.85 1.16
N HIS A 59 -9.27 2.95 0.32
CA HIS A 59 -7.97 3.08 -0.34
C HIS A 59 -8.17 3.13 -1.85
N GLU A 60 -7.36 3.92 -2.53
CA GLU A 60 -7.18 3.80 -3.97
C GLU A 60 -5.75 3.33 -4.20
N VAL A 61 -5.59 2.22 -4.87
CA VAL A 61 -4.31 1.53 -5.04
C VAL A 61 -3.97 1.39 -6.50
N LEU A 62 -2.72 1.65 -6.84
CA LEU A 62 -2.17 1.44 -8.18
C LEU A 62 -0.94 0.56 -8.06
N ILE A 63 -0.92 -0.59 -8.74
CA ILE A 63 0.24 -1.48 -8.74
C ILE A 63 1.33 -0.86 -9.61
N LEU A 64 2.52 -0.68 -9.03
CA LEU A 64 3.65 -0.06 -9.69
C LEU A 64 4.64 -1.07 -10.25
N SER A 65 4.93 -2.14 -9.50
CA SER A 65 5.91 -3.15 -9.91
C SER A 65 5.60 -4.50 -9.30
N GLY A 66 6.09 -5.55 -9.93
CA GLY A 66 5.97 -6.92 -9.43
C GLY A 66 4.60 -7.54 -9.67
N GLN A 67 4.31 -8.60 -8.96
CA GLN A 67 3.06 -9.33 -9.02
C GLN A 67 2.49 -9.47 -7.62
N ILE A 68 1.26 -9.04 -7.44
CA ILE A 68 0.62 -8.95 -6.13
C ILE A 68 -0.67 -9.77 -6.15
N SER A 69 -0.93 -10.49 -5.07
CA SER A 69 -2.22 -11.12 -4.83
C SER A 69 -2.99 -10.26 -3.83
N LEU A 70 -4.18 -9.82 -4.24
CA LEU A 70 -5.12 -9.16 -3.33
C LEU A 70 -6.06 -10.24 -2.77
N THR A 71 -5.95 -10.49 -1.47
CA THR A 71 -6.85 -11.41 -0.77
C THR A 71 -8.12 -10.64 -0.39
N THR A 72 -9.27 -11.17 -0.81
CA THR A 72 -10.59 -10.65 -0.48
C THR A 72 -11.41 -11.74 0.18
N GLU A 73 -12.59 -11.40 0.69
CA GLU A 73 -13.50 -12.40 1.26
C GLU A 73 -14.06 -13.37 0.20
N GLN A 74 -14.00 -12.98 -1.08
CA GLN A 74 -14.38 -13.85 -2.20
C GLN A 74 -13.21 -14.63 -2.78
N GLY A 75 -12.03 -14.52 -2.18
CA GLY A 75 -10.82 -15.21 -2.62
C GLY A 75 -9.75 -14.27 -3.17
N PRO A 76 -8.63 -14.83 -3.62
CA PRO A 76 -7.51 -14.03 -4.10
C PRO A 76 -7.72 -13.53 -5.54
N VAL A 77 -7.21 -12.35 -5.82
CA VAL A 77 -7.18 -11.75 -7.16
C VAL A 77 -5.74 -11.39 -7.50
N ALA A 78 -5.24 -11.87 -8.63
CA ALA A 78 -3.88 -11.53 -9.08
C ALA A 78 -3.86 -10.16 -9.75
N LEU A 79 -2.90 -9.33 -9.38
CA LEU A 79 -2.73 -7.97 -9.90
C LEU A 79 -1.34 -7.80 -10.49
N THR A 80 -1.25 -7.04 -11.57
CA THR A 80 0.01 -6.72 -12.26
C THR A 80 0.17 -5.20 -12.39
N PRO A 81 1.36 -4.70 -12.72
CA PRO A 81 1.57 -3.26 -12.87
C PRO A 81 0.56 -2.61 -13.81
N GLY A 82 0.03 -1.47 -13.39
CA GLY A 82 -1.02 -0.76 -14.12
C GLY A 82 -2.44 -1.10 -13.67
N ASP A 83 -2.63 -2.17 -12.90
CA ASP A 83 -3.94 -2.46 -12.30
C ASP A 83 -4.22 -1.48 -11.18
N ALA A 84 -5.45 -0.97 -11.14
CA ALA A 84 -5.92 -0.06 -10.11
C ALA A 84 -7.06 -0.72 -9.32
N VAL A 85 -7.08 -0.47 -8.01
CA VAL A 85 -8.09 -1.06 -7.11
C VAL A 85 -8.67 0.01 -6.22
N LEU A 86 -9.99 0.04 -6.13
CA LEU A 86 -10.69 0.79 -5.09
C LEU A 86 -11.12 -0.18 -4.00
N VAL A 87 -10.49 -0.08 -2.84
CA VAL A 87 -10.88 -0.86 -1.66
C VAL A 87 -11.83 0.00 -0.85
N GLY A 88 -13.09 -0.38 -0.79
CA GLY A 88 -14.09 0.38 -0.06
C GLY A 88 -13.91 0.28 1.45
N ALA A 89 -14.56 1.21 2.15
CA ALA A 89 -14.58 1.19 3.60
C ALA A 89 -15.13 -0.15 4.11
N ASN A 90 -14.47 -0.72 5.11
CA ASN A 90 -14.85 -1.98 5.77
C ASN A 90 -14.75 -3.24 4.90
N GLU A 91 -14.20 -3.15 3.70
CA GLU A 91 -13.89 -4.34 2.91
C GLU A 91 -12.60 -4.97 3.41
N LYS A 92 -12.67 -6.25 3.76
CA LYS A 92 -11.51 -6.98 4.27
C LYS A 92 -10.55 -7.30 3.13
N HIS A 93 -9.27 -6.98 3.32
CA HIS A 93 -8.28 -7.08 2.25
C HIS A 93 -6.88 -7.32 2.78
N GLN A 94 -6.03 -7.91 1.95
CA GLN A 94 -4.61 -8.10 2.20
C GLN A 94 -3.86 -8.12 0.87
N PHE A 95 -2.74 -7.42 0.81
CA PHE A 95 -1.84 -7.46 -0.35
C PHE A 95 -0.66 -8.37 -0.02
N LYS A 96 -0.38 -9.32 -0.91
CA LYS A 96 0.74 -10.26 -0.78
C LYS A 96 1.61 -10.22 -2.02
N ASN A 97 2.93 -10.27 -1.83
CA ASN A 97 3.85 -10.47 -2.95
C ASN A 97 3.77 -11.94 -3.40
N LEU A 98 3.45 -12.16 -4.67
CA LEU A 98 3.39 -13.51 -5.25
C LEU A 98 4.78 -14.10 -5.50
N SER A 99 5.83 -13.28 -5.56
CA SER A 99 7.17 -13.74 -5.81
C SER A 99 7.92 -14.03 -4.51
N ALA A 100 8.67 -15.13 -4.49
CA ALA A 100 9.60 -15.45 -3.42
C ALA A 100 11.01 -14.86 -3.68
N ALA A 101 11.20 -14.16 -4.81
CA ALA A 101 12.53 -13.68 -5.25
C ALA A 101 12.57 -12.20 -5.58
N GLN A 102 11.49 -11.60 -6.08
CA GLN A 102 11.45 -10.22 -6.56
C GLN A 102 10.54 -9.36 -5.69
N PRO A 103 10.90 -8.09 -5.43
CA PRO A 103 10.02 -7.18 -4.72
C PRO A 103 8.82 -6.77 -5.57
N ALA A 104 7.79 -6.27 -4.91
CA ALA A 104 6.63 -5.67 -5.55
C ALA A 104 6.30 -4.36 -4.85
N SER A 105 5.65 -3.45 -5.54
CA SER A 105 5.28 -2.16 -4.96
C SER A 105 3.94 -1.66 -5.47
N PHE A 106 3.27 -0.89 -4.63
CA PHE A 106 2.03 -0.23 -5.02
C PHE A 106 1.91 1.14 -4.36
N LEU A 107 1.24 2.04 -5.08
CA LEU A 107 0.88 3.36 -4.58
C LEU A 107 -0.48 3.24 -3.92
N CYS A 108 -0.65 3.91 -2.78
CA CYS A 108 -1.90 3.89 -2.03
C CYS A 108 -2.28 5.30 -1.59
N LEU A 109 -3.50 5.72 -1.95
CA LEU A 109 -4.08 6.97 -1.47
C LEU A 109 -5.06 6.65 -0.35
N VAL A 110 -5.00 7.45 0.72
CA VAL A 110 -5.94 7.38 1.84
C VAL A 110 -6.34 8.80 2.24
N PRO A 111 -7.49 8.99 2.90
CA PRO A 111 -7.79 10.30 3.49
C PRO A 111 -6.67 10.69 4.47
N VAL A 112 -6.26 11.96 4.41
CA VAL A 112 -5.08 12.42 5.15
C VAL A 112 -5.19 12.21 6.66
N GLU A 113 -6.39 12.27 7.21
CA GLU A 113 -6.63 12.10 8.65
C GLU A 113 -6.26 10.70 9.16
N TYR A 114 -6.20 9.70 8.28
CA TYR A 114 -5.84 8.33 8.64
C TYR A 114 -4.36 8.01 8.42
N GLN A 115 -3.59 8.97 7.92
CA GLN A 115 -2.13 8.83 7.81
C GLN A 115 -1.48 9.44 9.05
N LYS A 116 -1.01 8.58 9.92
CA LYS A 116 -0.36 8.99 11.18
C LYS A 116 1.09 8.59 11.23
#